data_fc56219503b34e8380fcdfa565961310
#
_entry.id   fc56219503b34e8380fcdfa565961310
#
_cell.length_a   1.000
_cell.length_b   1.000
_cell.length_c   1.000
_cell.angle_alpha   90.00
_cell.angle_beta   90.00
_cell.angle_gamma   90.00
#
_symmetry.space_group_name_H-M   'P 1'
#
loop_
_entity.id
_entity.type
_entity.pdbx_description
1 polymer ?
#
loop_
_entity_poly.entity_id
_entity_poly.type
_entity_poly.pdbx_seq_one_letter_code
_entity_poly.pdbx_strand_id
1 'polypeptide(L)'
;SLLKLSKEQLRLRRQKIGMIFQHFNLLEQQTVLENVCFPLEIRGIPRKERREKALELLEKVGLADKANAYPAQLSGGQKQRVAIARVLANEPEVILCDEATSALDPETTQTILRLLKSIRDTLGITIVVITHEMRVIQQVCTRVAVLDGGLVQEEGSVADIFAHPASRAAKRLLLVEDVEDEEEESYAG
;
A
#
# COMPACT_ATOMS: atom_id res chain seq x y z
N SER A 1 19.49 -0.09 -9.44
CA SER A 1 18.44 0.46 -10.31
C SER A 1 17.75 -0.67 -11.07
N LEU A 2 16.43 -0.75 -11.02
CA LEU A 2 15.64 -1.77 -11.74
C LEU A 2 15.80 -1.69 -13.26
N LEU A 3 16.11 -0.49 -13.79
CA LEU A 3 16.27 -0.23 -15.22
C LEU A 3 17.52 -0.92 -15.84
N LYS A 4 18.46 -1.36 -15.01
CA LYS A 4 19.70 -2.01 -15.47
C LYS A 4 19.65 -3.54 -15.37
N LEU A 5 18.53 -4.11 -14.96
CA LEU A 5 18.37 -5.55 -14.78
C LEU A 5 17.99 -6.25 -16.09
N SER A 6 18.46 -7.48 -16.27
CA SER A 6 17.97 -8.37 -17.33
C SER A 6 16.50 -8.72 -17.07
N LYS A 7 15.78 -9.20 -18.09
CA LYS A 7 14.38 -9.63 -17.98
C LYS A 7 14.19 -10.67 -16.87
N GLU A 8 15.09 -11.61 -16.74
CA GLU A 8 15.04 -12.65 -15.71
C GLU A 8 15.28 -12.09 -14.31
N GLN A 9 16.31 -11.27 -14.14
CA GLN A 9 16.58 -10.57 -12.88
C GLN A 9 15.41 -9.67 -12.47
N LEU A 10 14.80 -8.97 -13.42
CA LEU A 10 13.63 -8.14 -13.16
C LEU A 10 12.42 -8.99 -12.68
N ARG A 11 12.20 -10.16 -13.31
CA ARG A 11 11.17 -11.10 -12.89
C ARG A 11 11.37 -11.57 -11.44
N LEU A 12 12.59 -11.95 -11.09
CA LEU A 12 12.94 -12.38 -9.73
C LEU A 12 12.77 -11.24 -8.71
N ARG A 13 13.17 -10.00 -9.07
CA ARG A 13 12.97 -8.84 -8.17
C ARG A 13 11.50 -8.49 -7.98
N ARG A 14 10.68 -8.58 -9.03
CA ARG A 14 9.22 -8.34 -8.94
C ARG A 14 8.52 -9.32 -8.00
N GLN A 15 9.01 -10.54 -7.83
CA GLN A 15 8.46 -11.50 -6.87
C GLN A 15 8.62 -11.03 -5.41
N LYS A 16 9.61 -10.16 -5.14
CA LYS A 16 9.89 -9.57 -3.83
C LYS A 16 9.18 -8.22 -3.60
N ILE A 17 8.41 -7.78 -4.57
CA ILE A 17 7.63 -6.54 -4.47
C ILE A 17 6.15 -6.93 -4.49
N GLY A 18 5.48 -6.71 -3.38
CA GLY A 18 4.03 -6.86 -3.28
C GLY A 18 3.31 -5.58 -3.69
N MET A 19 2.09 -5.68 -4.19
CA MET A 19 1.26 -4.52 -4.49
C MET A 19 -0.15 -4.70 -3.95
N ILE A 20 -0.62 -3.69 -3.23
CA ILE A 20 -1.98 -3.58 -2.70
C ILE A 20 -2.63 -2.42 -3.44
N PHE A 21 -3.75 -2.69 -4.08
CA PHE A 21 -4.49 -1.74 -4.90
C PHE A 21 -5.70 -1.17 -4.16
N GLN A 22 -6.21 -0.05 -4.62
CA GLN A 22 -7.45 0.57 -4.17
C GLN A 22 -8.64 -0.39 -4.29
N HIS A 23 -8.78 -1.07 -5.43
CA HIS A 23 -9.72 -2.18 -5.62
C HIS A 23 -9.02 -3.46 -5.21
N PHE A 24 -9.54 -4.17 -4.25
CA PHE A 24 -8.93 -5.33 -3.57
C PHE A 24 -8.40 -6.42 -4.53
N ASN A 25 -8.90 -6.45 -5.77
CA ASN A 25 -8.53 -7.38 -6.86
C ASN A 25 -8.57 -8.86 -6.41
N LEU A 26 -9.54 -9.21 -5.59
CA LEU A 26 -9.75 -10.59 -5.17
C LEU A 26 -10.37 -11.42 -6.30
N LEU A 27 -10.04 -12.70 -6.31
CA LEU A 27 -10.65 -13.67 -7.21
C LEU A 27 -12.04 -14.01 -6.65
N GLU A 28 -13.09 -13.40 -7.22
CA GLU A 28 -14.46 -13.44 -6.69
C GLU A 28 -15.06 -14.85 -6.62
N GLN A 29 -14.61 -15.76 -7.51
CA GLN A 29 -15.06 -17.15 -7.58
C GLN A 29 -14.26 -18.10 -6.68
N GLN A 30 -13.30 -17.59 -5.94
CA GLN A 30 -12.46 -18.35 -5.01
C GLN A 30 -12.73 -17.90 -3.57
N THR A 31 -12.61 -18.85 -2.64
CA THR A 31 -12.69 -18.56 -1.21
C THR A 31 -11.55 -17.62 -0.76
N VAL A 32 -11.69 -17.07 0.43
CA VAL A 32 -10.64 -16.28 1.11
C VAL A 32 -9.34 -17.07 1.19
N LEU A 33 -9.41 -18.32 1.61
CA LEU A 33 -8.24 -19.19 1.70
C LEU A 33 -7.58 -19.41 0.33
N GLU A 34 -8.36 -19.69 -0.70
CA GLU A 34 -7.86 -19.91 -2.06
C GLU A 34 -7.22 -18.65 -2.63
N ASN A 35 -7.78 -17.46 -2.36
CA ASN A 35 -7.17 -16.18 -2.70
C ASN A 35 -5.76 -16.03 -2.11
N VAL A 36 -5.56 -16.43 -0.85
CA VAL A 36 -4.24 -16.35 -0.21
C VAL A 36 -3.32 -17.49 -0.66
N CYS A 37 -3.86 -18.66 -1.00
CA CYS A 37 -3.11 -19.77 -1.59
C CYS A 37 -2.59 -19.48 -3.00
N PHE A 38 -3.28 -18.63 -3.77
CA PHE A 38 -3.02 -18.43 -5.20
C PHE A 38 -1.55 -18.08 -5.54
N PRO A 39 -0.89 -17.10 -4.88
CA PRO A 39 0.52 -16.81 -5.16
C PRO A 39 1.45 -17.98 -4.80
N LEU A 40 1.13 -18.76 -3.79
CA LEU A 40 1.89 -19.96 -3.39
C LEU A 40 1.72 -21.08 -4.43
N GLU A 41 0.55 -21.19 -5.03
CA GLU A 41 0.27 -22.13 -6.12
C GLU A 41 1.10 -21.83 -7.37
N ILE A 42 1.17 -20.55 -7.78
CA ILE A 42 2.02 -20.10 -8.90
C ILE A 42 3.49 -20.44 -8.65
N ARG A 43 3.94 -20.42 -7.40
CA ARG A 43 5.29 -20.83 -7.00
C ARG A 43 5.50 -22.34 -6.94
N GLY A 44 4.48 -23.14 -7.22
CA GLY A 44 4.55 -24.61 -7.21
C GLY A 44 4.59 -25.23 -5.81
N ILE A 45 4.18 -24.50 -4.76
CA ILE A 45 4.15 -25.01 -3.39
C ILE A 45 3.07 -26.09 -3.26
N PRO A 46 3.37 -27.26 -2.64
CA PRO A 46 2.42 -28.36 -2.48
C PRO A 46 1.14 -27.92 -1.76
N ARG A 47 0.01 -28.52 -2.15
CA ARG A 47 -1.33 -28.11 -1.67
C ARG A 47 -1.45 -28.08 -0.14
N LYS A 48 -0.86 -29.04 0.56
CA LYS A 48 -0.91 -29.09 2.03
C LYS A 48 -0.17 -27.93 2.64
N GLU A 49 1.06 -27.72 2.23
CA GLU A 49 1.93 -26.63 2.73
C GLU A 49 1.36 -25.23 2.45
N ARG A 50 0.87 -24.98 1.21
CA ARG A 50 0.27 -23.68 0.87
C ARG A 50 -0.99 -23.38 1.67
N ARG A 51 -1.78 -24.43 2.02
CA ARG A 51 -2.97 -24.26 2.83
C ARG A 51 -2.63 -23.90 4.28
N GLU A 52 -1.64 -24.59 4.87
CA GLU A 52 -1.15 -24.30 6.22
C GLU A 52 -0.62 -22.86 6.30
N LYS A 53 0.24 -22.47 5.36
CA LYS A 53 0.81 -21.13 5.28
C LYS A 53 -0.26 -20.04 5.06
N ALA A 54 -1.25 -20.31 4.23
CA ALA A 54 -2.35 -19.37 3.99
C ALA A 54 -3.24 -19.19 5.24
N LEU A 55 -3.50 -20.24 6.01
CA LEU A 55 -4.23 -20.15 7.27
C LEU A 55 -3.48 -19.32 8.32
N GLU A 56 -2.16 -19.52 8.46
CA GLU A 56 -1.32 -18.69 9.34
C GLU A 56 -1.36 -17.20 8.96
N LEU A 57 -1.36 -16.90 7.65
CA LEU A 57 -1.48 -15.52 7.17
C LEU A 57 -2.86 -14.93 7.43
N LEU A 58 -3.93 -15.73 7.27
CA LEU A 58 -5.29 -15.31 7.61
C LEU A 58 -5.45 -15.06 9.11
N GLU A 59 -4.81 -15.85 9.96
CA GLU A 59 -4.78 -15.60 11.40
C GLU A 59 -4.09 -14.28 11.73
N LYS A 60 -2.93 -13.98 11.10
CA LYS A 60 -2.21 -12.71 11.28
C LYS A 60 -3.03 -11.47 10.91
N VAL A 61 -3.93 -11.60 9.94
CA VAL A 61 -4.83 -10.50 9.56
C VAL A 61 -6.21 -10.58 10.23
N GLY A 62 -6.42 -11.53 11.17
CA GLY A 62 -7.64 -11.69 11.94
C GLY A 62 -8.85 -12.15 11.11
N LEU A 63 -8.65 -13.09 10.18
CA LEU A 63 -9.68 -13.61 9.27
C LEU A 63 -9.66 -15.16 9.16
N ALA A 64 -9.11 -15.86 10.14
CA ALA A 64 -9.05 -17.33 10.14
C ALA A 64 -10.47 -17.96 10.07
N ASP A 65 -11.46 -17.35 10.75
CA ASP A 65 -12.86 -17.75 10.75
C ASP A 65 -13.57 -17.55 9.40
N LYS A 66 -13.00 -16.75 8.51
CA LYS A 66 -13.51 -16.43 7.17
C LYS A 66 -12.85 -17.22 6.04
N ALA A 67 -11.97 -18.19 6.36
CA ALA A 67 -11.20 -18.92 5.37
C ALA A 67 -12.04 -19.52 4.22
N ASN A 68 -13.24 -20.00 4.53
CA ASN A 68 -14.17 -20.63 3.56
C ASN A 68 -15.20 -19.64 2.98
N ALA A 69 -15.21 -18.38 3.37
CA ALA A 69 -16.09 -17.36 2.82
C ALA A 69 -15.62 -16.92 1.43
N TYR A 70 -16.54 -16.39 0.63
CA TYR A 70 -16.24 -15.77 -0.66
C TYR A 70 -16.11 -14.24 -0.51
N PRO A 71 -15.37 -13.55 -1.41
CA PRO A 71 -15.21 -12.10 -1.34
C PRO A 71 -16.53 -11.33 -1.25
N ALA A 72 -17.58 -11.78 -1.94
CA ALA A 72 -18.91 -11.15 -1.88
C ALA A 72 -19.54 -11.12 -0.48
N GLN A 73 -19.08 -11.97 0.44
CA GLN A 73 -19.58 -12.08 1.82
C GLN A 73 -18.78 -11.23 2.81
N LEU A 74 -17.79 -10.47 2.33
CA LEU A 74 -16.86 -9.70 3.16
C LEU A 74 -17.14 -8.19 3.08
N SER A 75 -16.92 -7.50 4.21
CA SER A 75 -16.84 -6.03 4.20
C SER A 75 -15.59 -5.53 3.44
N GLY A 76 -15.56 -4.26 3.06
CA GLY A 76 -14.41 -3.66 2.39
C GLY A 76 -13.10 -3.83 3.17
N GLY A 77 -13.11 -3.59 4.47
CA GLY A 77 -11.95 -3.79 5.33
C GLY A 77 -11.52 -5.25 5.46
N GLN A 78 -12.46 -6.20 5.41
CA GLN A 78 -12.14 -7.63 5.36
C GLN A 78 -11.50 -8.00 4.04
N LYS A 79 -12.04 -7.52 2.90
CA LYS A 79 -11.44 -7.71 1.56
C LYS A 79 -10.01 -7.18 1.51
N GLN A 80 -9.77 -6.00 2.09
CA GLN A 80 -8.44 -5.41 2.16
C GLN A 80 -7.46 -6.25 2.98
N ARG A 81 -7.90 -6.79 4.12
CA ARG A 81 -7.08 -7.70 4.93
C ARG A 81 -6.75 -9.00 4.18
N VAL A 82 -7.67 -9.55 3.40
CA VAL A 82 -7.40 -10.70 2.50
C VAL A 82 -6.35 -10.33 1.45
N ALA A 83 -6.47 -9.16 0.82
CA ALA A 83 -5.48 -8.67 -0.16
C ALA A 83 -4.09 -8.52 0.47
N ILE A 84 -3.99 -8.00 1.70
CA ILE A 84 -2.75 -7.92 2.47
C ILE A 84 -2.18 -9.33 2.72
N ALA A 85 -2.98 -10.28 3.23
CA ALA A 85 -2.54 -11.65 3.47
C ALA A 85 -2.03 -12.33 2.18
N ARG A 86 -2.71 -12.12 1.05
CA ARG A 86 -2.29 -12.62 -0.26
C ARG A 86 -0.93 -12.05 -0.69
N VAL A 87 -0.68 -10.77 -0.46
CA VAL A 87 0.62 -10.15 -0.75
C VAL A 87 1.72 -10.73 0.14
N LEU A 88 1.45 -10.92 1.42
CA LEU A 88 2.40 -11.51 2.37
C LEU A 88 2.78 -12.95 2.04
N ALA A 89 1.92 -13.71 1.34
CA ALA A 89 2.20 -15.08 0.92
C ALA A 89 3.47 -15.19 0.04
N ASN A 90 3.84 -14.12 -0.67
CA ASN A 90 5.07 -14.05 -1.48
C ASN A 90 6.32 -13.68 -0.67
N GLU A 91 6.21 -13.43 0.63
CA GLU A 91 7.33 -12.98 1.48
C GLU A 91 8.05 -11.77 0.86
N PRO A 92 7.34 -10.65 0.64
CA PRO A 92 7.89 -9.49 -0.03
C PRO A 92 8.93 -8.78 0.83
N GLU A 93 9.90 -8.13 0.18
CA GLU A 93 10.83 -7.19 0.81
C GLU A 93 10.26 -5.76 0.82
N VAL A 94 9.39 -5.46 -0.17
CA VAL A 94 8.73 -4.17 -0.33
C VAL A 94 7.26 -4.39 -0.64
N ILE A 95 6.37 -3.60 0.00
CA ILE A 95 4.95 -3.53 -0.33
C ILE A 95 4.64 -2.12 -0.85
N LEU A 96 4.03 -2.03 -2.03
CA LEU A 96 3.50 -0.80 -2.59
C LEU A 96 1.99 -0.77 -2.30
N CYS A 97 1.52 0.27 -1.62
CA CYS A 97 0.12 0.50 -1.32
C CYS A 97 -0.38 1.67 -2.17
N ASP A 98 -1.14 1.37 -3.22
CA ASP A 98 -1.70 2.35 -4.13
C ASP A 98 -3.13 2.67 -3.70
N GLU A 99 -3.31 3.81 -3.01
CA GLU A 99 -4.58 4.25 -2.42
C GLU A 99 -5.32 3.15 -1.64
N ALA A 100 -4.59 2.33 -0.92
CA ALA A 100 -5.09 1.10 -0.29
C ALA A 100 -6.20 1.30 0.76
N THR A 101 -6.49 2.53 1.14
CA THR A 101 -7.51 2.89 2.15
C THR A 101 -8.58 3.85 1.63
N SER A 102 -8.46 4.39 0.42
CA SER A 102 -9.36 5.43 -0.11
C SER A 102 -10.83 4.97 -0.27
N ALA A 103 -11.08 3.68 -0.41
CA ALA A 103 -12.41 3.09 -0.52
C ALA A 103 -13.01 2.65 0.83
N LEU A 104 -12.36 2.95 1.96
CA LEU A 104 -12.74 2.49 3.28
C LEU A 104 -13.24 3.66 4.15
N ASP A 105 -14.10 3.34 5.11
CA ASP A 105 -14.49 4.30 6.13
C ASP A 105 -13.30 4.64 7.08
N PRO A 106 -13.34 5.77 7.80
CA PRO A 106 -12.22 6.23 8.62
C PRO A 106 -11.78 5.24 9.72
N GLU A 107 -12.70 4.51 10.33
CA GLU A 107 -12.39 3.55 11.40
C GLU A 107 -11.69 2.32 10.83
N THR A 108 -12.20 1.80 9.72
CA THR A 108 -11.60 0.70 8.97
C THR A 108 -10.20 1.09 8.45
N THR A 109 -10.05 2.31 7.91
CA THR A 109 -8.76 2.87 7.49
C THR A 109 -7.74 2.80 8.62
N GLN A 110 -8.09 3.27 9.82
CA GLN A 110 -7.20 3.21 10.99
C GLN A 110 -6.79 1.78 11.35
N THR A 111 -7.70 0.84 11.22
CA THR A 111 -7.43 -0.58 11.48
C THR A 111 -6.45 -1.16 10.46
N ILE A 112 -6.60 -0.84 9.18
CA ILE A 112 -5.67 -1.27 8.11
C ILE A 112 -4.29 -0.64 8.29
N LEU A 113 -4.22 0.66 8.63
CA LEU A 113 -2.94 1.35 8.86
C LEU A 113 -2.18 0.76 10.05
N ARG A 114 -2.87 0.44 11.15
CA ARG A 114 -2.27 -0.26 12.30
C ARG A 114 -1.75 -1.64 11.92
N LEU A 115 -2.50 -2.39 11.11
CA LEU A 115 -2.08 -3.69 10.61
C LEU A 115 -0.81 -3.57 9.76
N LEU A 116 -0.76 -2.64 8.80
CA LEU A 116 0.42 -2.41 7.95
C LEU A 116 1.64 -2.00 8.79
N LYS A 117 1.46 -1.14 9.78
CA LYS A 117 2.53 -0.76 10.72
C LYS A 117 3.06 -1.98 11.49
N SER A 118 2.16 -2.81 12.04
CA SER A 118 2.54 -4.05 12.75
C SER A 118 3.31 -5.01 11.84
N ILE A 119 2.86 -5.18 10.60
CA ILE A 119 3.54 -6.03 9.59
C ILE A 119 4.94 -5.49 9.30
N ARG A 120 5.09 -4.19 9.08
CA ARG A 120 6.40 -3.54 8.86
C ARG A 120 7.35 -3.81 10.03
N ASP A 121 6.87 -3.58 11.25
CA ASP A 121 7.68 -3.67 12.46
C ASP A 121 8.07 -5.12 12.79
N THR A 122 7.17 -6.08 12.51
CA THR A 122 7.40 -7.51 12.78
C THR A 122 8.27 -8.18 11.72
N LEU A 123 8.08 -7.83 10.45
CA LEU A 123 8.75 -8.48 9.32
C LEU A 123 9.97 -7.70 8.79
N GLY A 124 10.18 -6.46 9.25
CA GLY A 124 11.29 -5.62 8.80
C GLY A 124 11.21 -5.22 7.32
N ILE A 125 10.02 -5.21 6.74
CA ILE A 125 9.81 -4.88 5.31
C ILE A 125 9.63 -3.39 5.11
N THR A 126 9.88 -2.93 3.88
CA THR A 126 9.59 -1.55 3.48
C THR A 126 8.16 -1.45 2.95
N ILE A 127 7.39 -0.47 3.44
CA ILE A 127 6.05 -0.16 2.91
C ILE A 127 6.09 1.23 2.29
N VAL A 128 5.72 1.33 1.02
CA VAL A 128 5.56 2.59 0.29
C VAL A 128 4.07 2.83 0.10
N VAL A 129 3.56 3.94 0.62
CA VAL A 129 2.16 4.32 0.52
C VAL A 129 2.02 5.47 -0.47
N ILE A 130 1.20 5.28 -1.49
CA ILE A 130 0.78 6.31 -2.42
C ILE A 130 -0.61 6.77 -1.98
N THR A 131 -0.73 8.03 -1.59
CA THR A 131 -1.97 8.62 -1.08
C THR A 131 -1.96 10.13 -1.21
N HIS A 132 -3.13 10.71 -1.33
CA HIS A 132 -3.36 12.15 -1.18
C HIS A 132 -3.89 12.52 0.22
N GLU A 133 -4.03 11.54 1.11
CA GLU A 133 -4.51 11.74 2.49
C GLU A 133 -3.35 12.10 3.44
N MET A 134 -3.18 13.37 3.75
CA MET A 134 -2.09 13.87 4.62
C MET A 134 -2.12 13.23 6.01
N ARG A 135 -3.30 12.89 6.54
CA ARG A 135 -3.43 12.20 7.83
C ARG A 135 -2.80 10.81 7.82
N VAL A 136 -2.94 10.08 6.71
CA VAL A 136 -2.31 8.76 6.54
C VAL A 136 -0.80 8.89 6.61
N ILE A 137 -0.22 9.86 5.88
CA ILE A 137 1.22 10.11 5.86
C ILE A 137 1.75 10.38 7.27
N GLN A 138 1.10 11.29 8.01
CA GLN A 138 1.52 11.65 9.38
C GLN A 138 1.47 10.48 10.36
N GLN A 139 0.53 9.56 10.19
CA GLN A 139 0.32 8.47 11.15
C GLN A 139 1.26 7.29 10.97
N VAL A 140 1.63 6.96 9.74
CA VAL A 140 2.32 5.68 9.45
C VAL A 140 3.62 5.82 8.70
N CYS A 141 3.87 6.97 8.05
CA CYS A 141 5.08 7.19 7.29
C CYS A 141 6.18 7.86 8.14
N THR A 142 7.43 7.55 7.83
CA THR A 142 8.61 8.20 8.44
C THR A 142 9.25 9.18 7.46
N ARG A 143 9.12 8.92 6.18
CA ARG A 143 9.61 9.76 5.08
C ARG A 143 8.50 9.98 4.07
N VAL A 144 8.58 11.07 3.34
CA VAL A 144 7.66 11.42 2.27
C VAL A 144 8.43 11.93 1.05
N ALA A 145 7.92 11.63 -0.14
CA ALA A 145 8.33 12.23 -1.39
C ALA A 145 7.09 12.85 -2.05
N VAL A 146 7.16 14.10 -2.40
CA VAL A 146 6.09 14.84 -3.10
C VAL A 146 6.34 14.73 -4.59
N LEU A 147 5.37 14.19 -5.33
CA LEU A 147 5.42 14.05 -6.78
C LEU A 147 4.46 15.05 -7.43
N ASP A 148 4.96 15.76 -8.42
CA ASP A 148 4.15 16.62 -9.30
C ASP A 148 4.74 16.63 -10.72
N GLY A 149 3.87 16.58 -11.75
CA GLY A 149 4.31 16.53 -13.15
C GLY A 149 5.23 15.32 -13.49
N GLY A 150 5.11 14.20 -12.76
CA GLY A 150 5.94 13.01 -12.95
C GLY A 150 7.36 13.11 -12.37
N LEU A 151 7.67 14.16 -11.61
CA LEU A 151 8.95 14.39 -10.98
C LEU A 151 8.81 14.44 -9.46
N VAL A 152 9.88 14.02 -8.75
CA VAL A 152 9.99 14.23 -7.32
C VAL A 152 10.37 15.69 -7.09
N GLN A 153 9.46 16.48 -6.53
CA GLN A 153 9.65 17.91 -6.26
C GLN A 153 10.37 18.13 -4.93
N GLU A 154 10.08 17.26 -3.96
CA GLU A 154 10.63 17.36 -2.63
C GLU A 154 10.62 16.00 -1.95
N GLU A 155 11.63 15.70 -1.12
CA GLU A 155 11.68 14.50 -0.30
C GLU A 155 12.34 14.79 1.05
N GLY A 156 11.87 14.13 2.10
CA GLY A 156 12.43 14.33 3.44
C GLY A 156 11.75 13.50 4.51
N SER A 157 12.03 13.82 5.76
CA SER A 157 11.24 13.29 6.86
C SER A 157 9.82 13.88 6.84
N VAL A 158 8.84 13.12 7.32
CA VAL A 158 7.46 13.65 7.42
C VAL A 158 7.43 14.90 8.30
N ALA A 159 8.19 14.92 9.41
CA ALA A 159 8.23 16.06 10.31
C ALA A 159 8.75 17.33 9.62
N ASP A 160 9.83 17.22 8.85
CA ASP A 160 10.44 18.37 8.19
C ASP A 160 9.54 18.94 7.08
N ILE A 161 9.04 18.06 6.18
CA ILE A 161 8.17 18.48 5.05
C ILE A 161 6.87 19.12 5.55
N PHE A 162 6.28 18.57 6.62
CA PHE A 162 5.03 19.13 7.17
C PHE A 162 5.25 20.44 7.95
N ALA A 163 6.42 20.64 8.57
CA ALA A 163 6.74 21.86 9.27
C ALA A 163 7.22 22.98 8.33
N HIS A 164 7.99 22.62 7.28
CA HIS A 164 8.68 23.57 6.41
C HIS A 164 8.63 23.10 4.95
N PRO A 165 7.43 23.04 4.30
CA PRO A 165 7.33 22.66 2.90
C PRO A 165 8.06 23.68 2.02
N ALA A 166 9.04 23.20 1.25
CA ALA A 166 9.84 24.07 0.38
C ALA A 166 9.23 24.18 -1.02
N SER A 167 8.75 23.05 -1.60
CA SER A 167 8.20 23.04 -2.94
C SER A 167 6.78 23.61 -3.01
N ARG A 168 6.43 24.25 -4.14
CA ARG A 168 5.06 24.72 -4.41
C ARG A 168 4.05 23.56 -4.34
N ALA A 169 4.44 22.38 -4.82
CA ALA A 169 3.60 21.17 -4.76
C ALA A 169 3.31 20.75 -3.31
N ALA A 170 4.32 20.76 -2.42
CA ALA A 170 4.14 20.44 -1.00
C ALA A 170 3.25 21.46 -0.30
N LYS A 171 3.48 22.76 -0.53
CA LYS A 171 2.66 23.84 0.04
C LYS A 171 1.19 23.69 -0.36
N ARG A 172 0.92 23.45 -1.65
CA ARG A 172 -0.43 23.21 -2.16
C ARG A 172 -1.11 22.00 -1.52
N LEU A 173 -0.39 20.86 -1.36
CA LEU A 173 -0.93 19.66 -0.73
C LEU A 173 -1.20 19.85 0.77
N LEU A 174 -0.41 20.66 1.44
CA LEU A 174 -0.55 20.94 2.87
C LEU A 174 -1.46 22.14 3.16
N LEU A 175 -2.06 22.76 2.12
CA LEU A 175 -2.91 23.96 2.23
C LEU A 175 -2.19 25.13 2.94
N VAL A 176 -0.88 25.22 2.74
CA VAL A 176 -0.10 26.40 3.17
C VAL A 176 -0.29 27.45 2.06
N GLU A 177 -0.97 28.54 2.36
CA GLU A 177 -1.19 29.66 1.43
C GLU A 177 0.16 30.25 1.00
N ASP A 178 0.46 30.24 -0.29
CA ASP A 178 1.51 31.06 -0.85
C ASP A 178 1.00 32.49 -0.97
N VAL A 179 1.57 33.42 -0.23
CA VAL A 179 1.21 34.85 -0.21
C VAL A 179 1.63 35.59 -1.50
N GLU A 180 2.13 34.87 -2.53
CA GLU A 180 2.77 35.48 -3.71
C GLU A 180 2.07 35.27 -5.06
N ASP A 181 0.80 34.89 -5.13
CA ASP A 181 0.11 34.68 -6.44
C ASP A 181 -0.70 35.90 -6.96
N GLU A 182 -0.46 37.15 -6.50
CA GLU A 182 -1.20 38.36 -6.98
C GLU A 182 -0.50 39.16 -8.08
N GLU A 183 0.63 38.77 -8.69
CA GLU A 183 1.34 39.66 -9.66
C GLU A 183 1.39 39.23 -11.12
N GLU A 184 0.66 38.21 -11.61
CA GLU A 184 0.72 37.86 -13.04
C GLU A 184 -0.55 38.14 -13.90
N GLU A 185 -1.60 38.82 -13.42
CA GLU A 185 -2.74 39.20 -14.24
C GLU A 185 -2.78 40.67 -14.67
N SER A 186 -1.69 41.42 -14.56
CA SER A 186 -1.71 42.86 -14.85
C SER A 186 -1.07 43.30 -16.18
N TYR A 187 -0.72 42.39 -17.10
CA TYR A 187 -0.18 42.76 -18.41
C TYR A 187 -0.87 42.04 -19.59
N ALA A 188 -2.16 42.29 -19.76
CA ALA A 188 -2.86 42.11 -21.06
C ALA A 188 -3.91 43.19 -21.20
N GLY A 189 -3.47 44.39 -21.56
CA GLY A 189 -4.26 45.50 -22.01
C GLY A 189 -3.72 45.98 -23.35
#